data_2f34fe2bd225e5dc6d28dea0e74d06a7
#
_entry.id   2f34fe2bd225e5dc6d28dea0e74d06a7
#
_cell.length_a   1.000
_cell.length_b   1.000
_cell.length_c   1.000
_cell.angle_alpha   90.00
_cell.angle_beta   90.00
_cell.angle_gamma   90.00
#
_symmetry.space_group_name_H-M   'P 1'
#
loop_
_entity.id
_entity.type
_entity.pdbx_description
1 polymer ?
#
loop_
_entity_poly.entity_id
_entity_poly.type
_entity_poly.pdbx_seq_one_letter_code
_entity_poly.pdbx_strand_id
1 'polypeptide(L)'
;MGRRVAVAWVLALVVATTARAQTASSGTSTGQSTSGTQAQTASSTPQSEETRPATTTFYGDTGIWFVPIAEVLPNGMWSVSGYRRSTNWIQGYTNVNDYAGTFGIGIRNRAEIFGSFLVDTRVDRDSRPIFFNDQKQGGVLDRYPFANSPWSGDHVGDLYLGAKVNLFSEYRQNPAAFALRGIVKVPSGGKTTGTGKPDVTFDAIVSKEAAKLVEISGYAGYEVRGQPDGFDGPSGAFHWGGGVSFPSRNFLRVFGEVNGQVPSKNTITLTGSPIIGSDLSLSPMVSSTENYTRATVGITLQAKNGFFAGVAGAWSLPTQARNAAFTDEPDVFGNYYDLQVRVGYHPGVRVYMPPPPPPPPPPPPPPPPPPVHNLTVKADCNPCTVEVGQSSTVTATVQDSIGCAVTYRWTAPTGTLVQPAERQTLWRAPQQEGAVPVTVTVTCPTDGKTATDTTNIQVTRPPVRNYTFEDVHFDFDRYSLRPEAARVLDEAVTALRENPTLRVTIEGHTCNIGTPEYNLALGDRRANAVRDYLVSRGVSTDRLQTISYGEERPKYDNSREETRRLNRRAALVVRLQ
;
A
#
# COMPACT_ATOMS: atom_id res chain seq x y z
N MET A 1 -34.68 -20.32 -17.87
CA MET A 1 -34.77 -19.06 -18.63
C MET A 1 -34.86 -17.80 -17.75
N GLY A 2 -35.14 -17.88 -16.46
CA GLY A 2 -35.37 -16.72 -15.59
C GLY A 2 -34.15 -16.07 -14.92
N ARG A 3 -32.93 -16.63 -14.99
CA ARG A 3 -31.74 -16.14 -14.26
C ARG A 3 -30.77 -15.26 -15.07
N ARG A 4 -30.95 -15.12 -16.39
CA ARG A 4 -30.09 -14.26 -17.24
C ARG A 4 -30.44 -12.78 -17.19
N VAL A 5 -31.54 -12.39 -16.50
CA VAL A 5 -32.08 -11.02 -16.47
C VAL A 5 -31.54 -10.20 -15.28
N ALA A 6 -31.10 -10.84 -14.17
CA ALA A 6 -30.71 -10.12 -12.96
C ALA A 6 -29.38 -9.33 -13.07
N VAL A 7 -28.41 -9.81 -13.86
CA VAL A 7 -27.10 -9.12 -14.00
C VAL A 7 -27.22 -7.89 -14.93
N ALA A 8 -28.09 -7.95 -15.93
CA ALA A 8 -28.34 -6.81 -16.83
C ALA A 8 -29.07 -5.64 -16.13
N TRP A 9 -29.90 -5.92 -15.10
CA TRP A 9 -30.65 -4.90 -14.38
C TRP A 9 -29.79 -4.08 -13.39
N VAL A 10 -28.75 -4.64 -12.82
CA VAL A 10 -27.84 -3.89 -11.93
C VAL A 10 -27.03 -2.84 -12.71
N LEU A 11 -26.63 -3.15 -13.94
CA LEU A 11 -25.97 -2.19 -14.82
C LEU A 11 -26.94 -1.12 -15.37
N ALA A 12 -28.21 -1.46 -15.62
CA ALA A 12 -29.20 -0.53 -16.10
C ALA A 12 -29.72 0.43 -15.01
N LEU A 13 -29.78 0.00 -13.74
CA LEU A 13 -30.22 0.85 -12.63
C LEU A 13 -29.22 1.95 -12.27
N VAL A 14 -27.92 1.72 -12.46
CA VAL A 14 -26.87 2.72 -12.22
C VAL A 14 -26.89 3.83 -13.29
N VAL A 15 -27.31 3.53 -14.52
CA VAL A 15 -27.43 4.52 -15.60
C VAL A 15 -28.69 5.37 -15.48
N ALA A 16 -29.79 4.81 -14.96
CA ALA A 16 -31.06 5.53 -14.87
C ALA A 16 -31.17 6.56 -13.73
N THR A 17 -30.37 6.40 -12.66
CA THR A 17 -30.38 7.35 -11.52
C THR A 17 -29.54 8.61 -11.76
N THR A 18 -28.64 8.62 -12.74
CA THR A 18 -27.79 9.78 -13.04
C THR A 18 -28.44 10.81 -13.96
N ALA A 19 -29.50 10.47 -14.69
CA ALA A 19 -30.19 11.39 -15.60
C ALA A 19 -31.10 12.42 -14.88
N ARG A 20 -31.40 12.24 -13.59
CA ARG A 20 -32.30 13.13 -12.82
C ARG A 20 -31.60 14.17 -11.95
N ALA A 21 -30.29 14.19 -11.85
CA ALA A 21 -29.55 15.11 -10.97
C ALA A 21 -29.03 16.39 -11.67
N GLN A 22 -29.26 16.57 -12.96
CA GLN A 22 -28.72 17.72 -13.73
C GLN A 22 -29.69 18.84 -14.06
N THR A 23 -30.91 18.84 -13.53
CA THR A 23 -31.91 19.90 -13.81
C THR A 23 -32.39 20.63 -12.55
N ALA A 24 -31.49 21.10 -11.70
CA ALA A 24 -31.87 22.05 -10.66
C ALA A 24 -30.66 22.84 -10.15
N SER A 25 -30.27 23.92 -10.82
CA SER A 25 -29.84 25.18 -10.24
C SER A 25 -29.47 26.21 -11.30
N SER A 26 -30.48 26.90 -11.80
CA SER A 26 -30.35 28.26 -12.34
C SER A 26 -31.25 29.16 -11.46
N GLY A 27 -30.67 29.79 -10.50
CA GLY A 27 -31.32 30.75 -9.60
C GLY A 27 -30.45 31.98 -9.48
N THR A 28 -30.81 32.98 -10.24
CA THR A 28 -30.32 34.36 -10.22
C THR A 28 -30.53 35.01 -8.85
N SER A 29 -29.51 35.64 -8.26
CA SER A 29 -29.73 36.78 -7.33
C SER A 29 -28.63 37.82 -7.50
N THR A 30 -29.08 38.96 -7.97
CA THR A 30 -28.44 40.29 -7.97
C THR A 30 -28.26 40.81 -6.54
N GLY A 31 -27.10 41.44 -6.26
CA GLY A 31 -26.88 42.15 -5.00
C GLY A 31 -25.51 42.82 -4.95
N GLN A 32 -25.50 44.11 -5.24
CA GLN A 32 -24.52 45.21 -5.16
C GLN A 32 -23.36 45.14 -4.16
N SER A 33 -22.20 45.45 -4.72
CA SER A 33 -21.11 46.37 -4.34
C SER A 33 -20.80 46.70 -2.88
N THR A 34 -19.53 46.53 -2.52
CA THR A 34 -18.67 47.58 -2.00
C THR A 34 -17.19 47.23 -2.15
N SER A 35 -16.44 48.24 -2.57
CA SER A 35 -15.02 48.27 -2.87
C SER A 35 -14.11 47.96 -1.66
N GLY A 36 -13.13 47.12 -1.85
CA GLY A 36 -12.00 46.93 -0.95
C GLY A 36 -10.85 46.30 -1.71
N THR A 37 -9.93 47.16 -2.18
CA THR A 37 -8.69 46.77 -2.87
C THR A 37 -7.78 46.05 -1.89
N GLN A 38 -7.70 44.73 -1.96
CA GLN A 38 -6.61 43.97 -1.38
C GLN A 38 -5.77 43.36 -2.51
N ALA A 39 -4.55 43.88 -2.64
CA ALA A 39 -3.53 43.31 -3.49
C ALA A 39 -3.16 41.90 -2.93
N GLN A 40 -3.66 40.87 -3.58
CA GLN A 40 -3.18 39.49 -3.34
C GLN A 40 -1.78 39.37 -3.95
N THR A 41 -0.78 39.36 -3.10
CA THR A 41 0.55 38.82 -3.42
C THR A 41 0.40 37.37 -3.76
N ALA A 42 0.56 37.01 -5.02
CA ALA A 42 0.62 35.64 -5.49
C ALA A 42 1.88 34.97 -4.89
N SER A 43 1.70 34.22 -3.80
CA SER A 43 2.70 33.26 -3.37
C SER A 43 2.74 32.16 -4.42
N SER A 44 3.83 32.02 -5.14
CA SER A 44 4.13 30.88 -5.99
C SER A 44 4.44 29.66 -5.12
N THR A 45 3.40 29.06 -4.54
CA THR A 45 3.46 27.69 -4.07
C THR A 45 3.71 26.82 -5.31
N PRO A 46 4.65 25.87 -5.30
CA PRO A 46 4.80 24.94 -6.42
C PRO A 46 3.43 24.31 -6.66
N GLN A 47 2.89 24.45 -7.87
CA GLN A 47 1.63 23.83 -8.25
C GLN A 47 1.78 22.34 -7.95
N SER A 48 1.10 21.85 -6.93
CA SER A 48 0.97 20.44 -6.69
C SER A 48 0.38 19.84 -7.96
N GLU A 49 1.12 18.94 -8.60
CA GLU A 49 0.63 18.24 -9.79
C GLU A 49 -0.74 17.65 -9.44
N GLU A 50 -1.79 18.11 -10.09
CA GLU A 50 -3.13 17.64 -9.79
C GLU A 50 -3.23 16.18 -10.20
N THR A 51 -3.54 15.32 -9.23
CA THR A 51 -3.78 13.91 -9.46
C THR A 51 -5.24 13.56 -9.21
N ARG A 52 -5.77 12.61 -9.97
CA ARG A 52 -7.04 11.99 -9.67
C ARG A 52 -6.85 10.69 -8.87
N PRO A 53 -7.84 10.28 -8.07
CA PRO A 53 -7.78 9.04 -7.34
C PRO A 53 -7.52 7.85 -8.26
N ALA A 54 -6.63 6.97 -7.83
CA ALA A 54 -6.36 5.67 -8.45
C ALA A 54 -5.96 4.69 -7.34
N THR A 55 -5.98 3.40 -7.65
CA THR A 55 -5.59 2.33 -6.72
C THR A 55 -4.64 1.37 -7.41
N THR A 56 -4.17 0.37 -6.69
CA THR A 56 -3.35 -0.70 -7.25
C THR A 56 -4.20 -1.84 -7.79
N THR A 57 -3.62 -2.67 -8.66
CA THR A 57 -4.12 -4.02 -8.92
C THR A 57 -3.56 -5.01 -7.89
N PHE A 58 -4.02 -6.25 -7.94
CA PHE A 58 -3.44 -7.37 -7.15
C PHE A 58 -1.95 -7.59 -7.44
N TYR A 59 -1.46 -7.23 -8.61
CA TYR A 59 -0.03 -7.34 -8.97
C TYR A 59 0.80 -6.13 -8.54
N GLY A 60 0.16 -5.04 -8.07
CA GLY A 60 0.83 -3.85 -7.54
C GLY A 60 0.90 -2.68 -8.51
N ASP A 61 0.59 -2.87 -9.79
CA ASP A 61 0.49 -1.79 -10.76
C ASP A 61 -0.81 -0.98 -10.59
N THR A 62 -0.83 0.23 -11.13
CA THR A 62 -2.01 1.11 -11.08
C THR A 62 -3.18 0.50 -11.83
N GLY A 63 -4.37 0.41 -11.17
CA GLY A 63 -5.56 -0.19 -11.77
C GLY A 63 -6.81 -0.12 -10.90
N ILE A 64 -7.87 -0.82 -11.33
CA ILE A 64 -9.16 -0.86 -10.64
C ILE A 64 -9.12 -1.87 -9.49
N TRP A 65 -8.99 -3.18 -9.78
CA TRP A 65 -8.79 -4.25 -8.80
C TRP A 65 -7.90 -5.37 -9.38
N PHE A 66 -8.37 -6.07 -10.43
CA PHE A 66 -7.58 -7.00 -11.24
C PHE A 66 -7.25 -6.42 -12.61
N VAL A 67 -8.10 -5.52 -13.09
CA VAL A 67 -7.92 -4.86 -14.38
C VAL A 67 -7.00 -3.65 -14.22
N PRO A 68 -5.83 -3.64 -14.87
CA PRO A 68 -4.92 -2.50 -14.87
C PRO A 68 -5.51 -1.34 -15.67
N ILE A 69 -5.12 -0.11 -15.33
CA ILE A 69 -5.30 1.05 -16.20
C ILE A 69 -3.99 1.39 -16.91
N ALA A 70 -4.07 2.05 -18.05
CA ALA A 70 -2.89 2.41 -18.83
C ALA A 70 -2.10 3.59 -18.25
N GLU A 71 -2.69 4.38 -17.35
CA GLU A 71 -1.99 5.42 -16.60
C GLU A 71 -1.05 4.81 -15.56
N VAL A 72 -0.01 5.57 -15.19
CA VAL A 72 1.04 5.13 -14.27
C VAL A 72 1.21 6.11 -13.11
N LEU A 73 1.86 5.65 -12.07
CA LEU A 73 2.29 6.49 -10.94
C LEU A 73 3.11 7.70 -11.40
N PRO A 74 2.93 8.88 -10.79
CA PRO A 74 3.79 10.04 -11.03
C PRO A 74 5.25 9.73 -10.70
N ASN A 75 6.17 10.47 -11.31
CA ASN A 75 7.61 10.26 -11.12
C ASN A 75 8.04 10.31 -9.65
N GLY A 76 8.75 9.28 -9.19
CA GLY A 76 9.23 9.17 -7.81
C GLY A 76 8.17 8.89 -6.77
N MET A 77 6.89 8.87 -7.15
CA MET A 77 5.80 8.49 -6.23
C MET A 77 5.70 6.97 -6.14
N TRP A 78 5.25 6.51 -4.99
CA TRP A 78 5.14 5.08 -4.68
C TRP A 78 3.73 4.71 -4.23
N SER A 79 3.40 3.45 -4.36
CA SER A 79 2.18 2.83 -3.85
C SER A 79 2.51 1.58 -3.04
N VAL A 80 1.67 1.27 -2.07
CA VAL A 80 1.75 0.03 -1.31
C VAL A 80 0.34 -0.43 -0.95
N SER A 81 0.12 -1.74 -0.99
CA SER A 81 -1.19 -2.27 -0.58
C SER A 81 -1.10 -3.71 -0.08
N GLY A 82 -2.10 -4.09 0.70
CA GLY A 82 -2.35 -5.46 1.12
C GLY A 82 -3.65 -5.96 0.51
N TYR A 83 -3.65 -7.20 0.07
CA TYR A 83 -4.78 -7.89 -0.55
C TYR A 83 -5.09 -9.19 0.17
N ARG A 84 -6.37 -9.49 0.31
CA ARG A 84 -6.89 -10.85 0.42
C ARG A 84 -7.65 -11.17 -0.84
N ARG A 85 -7.14 -12.13 -1.62
CA ARG A 85 -7.80 -12.67 -2.80
C ARG A 85 -8.29 -14.07 -2.49
N SER A 86 -9.57 -14.33 -2.69
CA SER A 86 -10.15 -15.67 -2.69
C SER A 86 -10.46 -16.07 -4.13
N THR A 87 -10.23 -17.32 -4.48
CA THR A 87 -10.52 -17.88 -5.80
C THR A 87 -11.09 -19.27 -5.66
N ASN A 88 -12.33 -19.47 -6.09
CA ASN A 88 -12.91 -20.78 -6.19
C ASN A 88 -12.66 -21.37 -7.59
N TRP A 89 -11.94 -22.47 -7.63
CA TRP A 89 -11.73 -23.28 -8.82
C TRP A 89 -12.79 -24.39 -8.84
N ILE A 90 -13.53 -24.50 -9.95
CA ILE A 90 -14.50 -25.57 -10.15
C ILE A 90 -13.77 -26.91 -10.18
N GLN A 91 -12.60 -26.94 -10.83
CA GLN A 91 -11.71 -28.08 -10.87
C GLN A 91 -11.30 -28.49 -9.45
N GLY A 92 -11.68 -29.72 -9.05
CA GLY A 92 -11.35 -30.28 -7.74
C GLY A 92 -11.99 -29.55 -6.57
N TYR A 93 -12.99 -28.71 -6.79
CA TYR A 93 -13.70 -27.93 -5.74
C TYR A 93 -12.73 -27.26 -4.78
N THR A 94 -11.80 -26.53 -5.35
CA THR A 94 -10.67 -25.97 -4.61
C THR A 94 -10.84 -24.48 -4.41
N ASN A 95 -10.80 -24.02 -3.17
CA ASN A 95 -10.70 -22.62 -2.80
C ASN A 95 -9.23 -22.25 -2.52
N VAL A 96 -8.77 -21.18 -3.12
CA VAL A 96 -7.43 -20.65 -2.88
C VAL A 96 -7.55 -19.24 -2.33
N ASN A 97 -6.99 -19.02 -1.16
CA ASN A 97 -6.89 -17.71 -0.53
C ASN A 97 -5.44 -17.25 -0.54
N ASP A 98 -5.19 -16.14 -1.23
CA ASP A 98 -3.89 -15.48 -1.27
C ASP A 98 -3.93 -14.19 -0.44
N TYR A 99 -2.91 -14.01 0.38
CA TYR A 99 -2.65 -12.77 1.10
C TYR A 99 -1.39 -12.15 0.50
N ALA A 100 -1.54 -11.01 -0.13
CA ALA A 100 -0.46 -10.36 -0.87
C ALA A 100 -0.12 -9.00 -0.29
N GLY A 101 1.17 -8.68 -0.24
CA GLY A 101 1.69 -7.35 -0.10
C GLY A 101 2.18 -6.84 -1.45
N THR A 102 1.77 -5.64 -1.87
CA THR A 102 2.16 -5.08 -3.16
C THR A 102 2.92 -3.77 -2.99
N PHE A 103 3.74 -3.45 -3.97
CA PHE A 103 4.43 -2.17 -4.07
C PHE A 103 4.48 -1.69 -5.51
N GLY A 104 4.63 -0.39 -5.71
CA GLY A 104 4.84 0.23 -7.00
C GLY A 104 5.61 1.54 -6.88
N ILE A 105 6.38 1.88 -7.91
CA ILE A 105 7.11 3.15 -8.01
C ILE A 105 7.03 3.69 -9.44
N GLY A 106 6.70 4.98 -9.56
CA GLY A 106 6.62 5.69 -10.82
C GLY A 106 7.97 6.21 -11.31
N ILE A 107 8.22 6.06 -12.61
CA ILE A 107 9.47 6.46 -13.26
C ILE A 107 9.17 7.42 -14.42
N ARG A 108 9.73 8.63 -14.35
CA ARG A 108 9.67 9.67 -15.41
C ARG A 108 8.27 9.95 -15.95
N ASN A 109 7.21 9.72 -15.15
CA ASN A 109 5.80 9.87 -15.55
C ASN A 109 5.40 9.04 -16.78
N ARG A 110 6.14 7.98 -17.09
CA ARG A 110 5.94 7.12 -18.27
C ARG A 110 5.98 5.64 -17.96
N ALA A 111 6.56 5.25 -16.87
CA ALA A 111 6.65 3.86 -16.46
C ALA A 111 6.38 3.71 -14.97
N GLU A 112 6.02 2.52 -14.57
CA GLU A 112 6.03 2.10 -13.19
C GLU A 112 6.65 0.70 -13.08
N ILE A 113 7.46 0.50 -12.04
CA ILE A 113 7.93 -0.81 -11.62
C ILE A 113 7.10 -1.19 -10.41
N PHE A 114 6.66 -2.43 -10.38
CA PHE A 114 5.75 -2.90 -9.35
C PHE A 114 6.01 -4.36 -9.00
N GLY A 115 5.44 -4.80 -7.90
CA GLY A 115 5.48 -6.19 -7.52
C GLY A 115 4.42 -6.56 -6.50
N SER A 116 4.19 -7.86 -6.38
CA SER A 116 3.26 -8.47 -5.45
C SER A 116 3.90 -9.71 -4.85
N PHE A 117 4.00 -9.75 -3.55
CA PHE A 117 4.51 -10.90 -2.83
C PHE A 117 3.38 -11.58 -2.06
N LEU A 118 3.15 -12.85 -2.37
CA LEU A 118 2.17 -13.65 -1.66
C LEU A 118 2.76 -14.10 -0.32
N VAL A 119 2.44 -13.37 0.74
CA VAL A 119 2.96 -13.64 2.09
C VAL A 119 2.36 -14.89 2.70
N ASP A 120 1.16 -15.27 2.25
CA ASP A 120 0.50 -16.51 2.63
C ASP A 120 -0.44 -16.95 1.50
N THR A 121 -0.41 -18.24 1.18
CA THR A 121 -1.32 -18.90 0.23
C THR A 121 -1.91 -20.13 0.90
N ARG A 122 -3.23 -20.22 0.90
CA ARG A 122 -4.01 -21.32 1.48
C ARG A 122 -4.81 -22.00 0.40
N VAL A 123 -4.63 -23.29 0.28
CA VAL A 123 -5.34 -24.15 -0.68
C VAL A 123 -6.26 -25.08 0.11
N ASP A 124 -7.55 -24.94 -0.10
CA ASP A 124 -8.58 -25.76 0.53
C ASP A 124 -9.34 -26.56 -0.55
N ARG A 125 -9.21 -27.86 -0.50
CA ARG A 125 -9.94 -28.79 -1.39
C ARG A 125 -11.13 -29.38 -0.64
N ASP A 126 -12.30 -28.91 -0.98
CA ASP A 126 -13.57 -29.32 -0.34
C ASP A 126 -13.99 -30.75 -0.66
N SER A 127 -13.44 -31.33 -1.73
CA SER A 127 -13.84 -32.67 -2.20
C SER A 127 -13.31 -33.80 -1.30
N ARG A 128 -14.13 -34.82 -1.13
CA ARG A 128 -13.77 -36.09 -0.48
C ARG A 128 -14.35 -37.24 -1.32
N PRO A 129 -13.56 -38.14 -1.93
CA PRO A 129 -12.10 -38.19 -1.91
C PRO A 129 -11.46 -36.96 -2.55
N ILE A 130 -10.20 -36.66 -2.16
CA ILE A 130 -9.45 -35.48 -2.69
C ILE A 130 -9.32 -35.56 -4.21
N PHE A 131 -8.98 -36.73 -4.71
CA PHE A 131 -9.01 -37.03 -6.14
C PHE A 131 -10.17 -37.94 -6.46
N PHE A 132 -11.06 -37.53 -7.33
CA PHE A 132 -12.08 -38.35 -7.93
C PHE A 132 -11.89 -38.42 -9.44
N ASN A 133 -12.32 -39.54 -10.02
CA ASN A 133 -12.00 -39.91 -11.41
C ASN A 133 -12.99 -39.26 -12.38
N ASP A 134 -13.13 -37.93 -12.32
CA ASP A 134 -13.86 -37.15 -13.30
C ASP A 134 -12.92 -36.13 -13.97
N GLN A 135 -12.64 -36.37 -15.24
CA GLN A 135 -11.75 -35.49 -16.03
C GLN A 135 -12.27 -34.06 -16.15
N LYS A 136 -13.59 -33.82 -16.00
CA LYS A 136 -14.20 -32.48 -16.15
C LYS A 136 -14.22 -31.69 -14.85
N GLN A 137 -14.41 -32.33 -13.72
CA GLN A 137 -14.61 -31.69 -12.41
C GLN A 137 -13.59 -32.12 -11.37
N GLY A 138 -13.10 -33.36 -11.46
CA GLY A 138 -12.09 -33.92 -10.57
C GLY A 138 -10.66 -33.72 -11.07
N GLY A 139 -9.72 -34.25 -10.32
CA GLY A 139 -8.32 -34.37 -10.74
C GLY A 139 -7.41 -33.24 -10.29
N VAL A 140 -6.44 -32.95 -11.14
CA VAL A 140 -5.30 -32.07 -10.83
C VAL A 140 -5.55 -30.65 -11.34
N LEU A 141 -5.33 -29.64 -10.49
CA LEU A 141 -5.35 -28.25 -10.91
C LEU A 141 -4.05 -27.88 -11.64
N ASP A 142 -4.15 -27.24 -12.80
CA ASP A 142 -2.99 -26.82 -13.59
C ASP A 142 -2.13 -25.76 -12.86
N ARG A 143 -2.74 -24.92 -12.03
CA ARG A 143 -2.04 -23.90 -11.24
C ARG A 143 -1.44 -24.43 -9.93
N TYR A 144 -2.01 -25.51 -9.37
CA TYR A 144 -1.61 -26.13 -8.10
C TYR A 144 -1.48 -27.65 -8.25
N PRO A 145 -0.63 -28.13 -9.19
CA PRO A 145 -0.63 -29.54 -9.58
C PRO A 145 -0.17 -30.49 -8.48
N PHE A 146 0.53 -29.98 -7.47
CA PHE A 146 1.04 -30.76 -6.35
C PHE A 146 0.12 -30.78 -5.12
N ALA A 147 -1.03 -30.08 -5.17
CA ALA A 147 -1.99 -30.06 -4.06
C ALA A 147 -2.67 -31.41 -3.91
N ASN A 148 -2.26 -32.18 -2.90
CA ASN A 148 -2.72 -33.55 -2.62
C ASN A 148 -3.30 -33.74 -1.21
N SER A 149 -3.60 -32.66 -0.51
CA SER A 149 -4.19 -32.63 0.82
C SER A 149 -5.50 -31.84 0.81
N PRO A 150 -6.45 -32.15 1.73
CA PRO A 150 -7.70 -31.41 1.85
C PRO A 150 -7.47 -29.94 2.16
N TRP A 151 -6.42 -29.66 2.91
CA TRP A 151 -6.04 -28.32 3.30
C TRP A 151 -4.51 -28.18 3.35
N SER A 152 -4.02 -27.07 2.81
CA SER A 152 -2.63 -26.64 2.87
C SER A 152 -2.61 -25.13 3.09
N GLY A 153 -1.94 -24.66 4.11
CA GLY A 153 -1.88 -23.22 4.43
C GLY A 153 -0.62 -22.85 5.18
N ASP A 154 -0.53 -21.57 5.53
CA ASP A 154 0.62 -20.94 6.18
C ASP A 154 1.91 -21.11 5.36
N HIS A 155 1.78 -21.08 4.05
CA HIS A 155 2.89 -21.17 3.12
C HIS A 155 3.07 -19.87 2.34
N VAL A 156 4.32 -19.44 2.24
CA VAL A 156 4.69 -18.34 1.36
C VAL A 156 4.38 -18.73 -0.09
N GLY A 157 3.73 -17.84 -0.82
CA GLY A 157 3.44 -18.00 -2.23
C GLY A 157 4.51 -17.40 -3.14
N ASP A 158 4.13 -17.17 -4.39
CA ASP A 158 5.05 -16.68 -5.42
C ASP A 158 5.23 -15.15 -5.35
N LEU A 159 6.40 -14.69 -5.80
CA LEU A 159 6.71 -13.28 -6.00
C LEU A 159 6.44 -12.92 -7.47
N TYR A 160 5.68 -11.84 -7.68
CA TYR A 160 5.46 -11.24 -8.98
C TYR A 160 6.22 -9.93 -9.08
N LEU A 161 7.00 -9.75 -10.14
CA LEU A 161 7.70 -8.51 -10.44
C LEU A 161 7.31 -8.06 -11.84
N GLY A 162 7.00 -6.77 -11.99
CA GLY A 162 6.54 -6.27 -13.27
C GLY A 162 6.96 -4.84 -13.56
N ALA A 163 6.83 -4.49 -14.82
CA ALA A 163 6.98 -3.14 -15.32
C ALA A 163 5.85 -2.82 -16.29
N LYS A 164 5.33 -1.60 -16.22
CA LYS A 164 4.34 -1.06 -17.14
C LYS A 164 4.88 0.24 -17.74
N VAL A 165 4.77 0.36 -19.08
CA VAL A 165 5.20 1.55 -19.82
C VAL A 165 3.99 2.16 -20.50
N ASN A 166 3.69 3.40 -20.14
CA ASN A 166 2.63 4.19 -20.76
C ASN A 166 3.13 4.86 -22.04
N LEU A 167 2.59 4.45 -23.16
CA LEU A 167 2.92 4.98 -24.50
C LEU A 167 2.09 6.23 -24.81
N PHE A 168 0.77 6.18 -24.54
CA PHE A 168 -0.16 7.30 -24.69
C PHE A 168 -0.86 7.55 -23.37
N SER A 169 -1.07 8.82 -22.99
CA SER A 169 -1.67 9.21 -21.72
C SER A 169 -2.67 10.34 -21.92
N GLU A 170 -3.78 10.29 -21.20
CA GLU A 170 -4.76 11.39 -21.16
C GLU A 170 -4.15 12.66 -20.55
N TYR A 171 -3.19 12.51 -19.63
CA TYR A 171 -2.39 13.62 -19.12
C TYR A 171 -1.67 14.41 -20.24
N ARG A 172 -1.29 13.74 -21.32
CA ARG A 172 -0.66 14.35 -22.51
C ARG A 172 -1.65 14.70 -23.61
N GLN A 173 -2.95 14.81 -23.26
CA GLN A 173 -4.06 15.15 -24.17
C GLN A 173 -4.32 14.08 -25.25
N ASN A 174 -3.87 12.85 -25.08
CA ASN A 174 -4.29 11.77 -25.97
C ASN A 174 -5.75 11.41 -25.67
N PRO A 175 -6.52 10.95 -26.68
CA PRO A 175 -7.93 10.64 -26.51
C PRO A 175 -8.21 9.46 -25.57
N ALA A 176 -7.24 8.60 -25.37
CA ALA A 176 -7.21 7.51 -24.41
C ALA A 176 -5.77 7.20 -24.02
N ALA A 177 -5.59 6.52 -22.88
CA ALA A 177 -4.30 6.02 -22.47
C ALA A 177 -4.05 4.61 -23.02
N PHE A 178 -2.79 4.32 -23.39
CA PHE A 178 -2.34 3.00 -23.83
C PHE A 178 -1.01 2.65 -23.19
N ALA A 179 -0.89 1.43 -22.67
CA ALA A 179 0.32 0.94 -22.03
C ALA A 179 0.63 -0.51 -22.43
N LEU A 180 1.91 -0.86 -22.31
CA LEU A 180 2.39 -2.24 -22.34
C LEU A 180 2.86 -2.62 -20.93
N ARG A 181 2.55 -3.86 -20.52
CA ARG A 181 2.92 -4.40 -19.21
C ARG A 181 3.60 -5.74 -19.39
N GLY A 182 4.66 -5.97 -18.62
CA GLY A 182 5.30 -7.27 -18.47
C GLY A 182 5.32 -7.66 -17.00
N ILE A 183 5.04 -8.93 -16.68
CA ILE A 183 5.11 -9.49 -15.33
C ILE A 183 5.89 -10.79 -15.38
N VAL A 184 6.78 -11.00 -14.44
CA VAL A 184 7.49 -12.26 -14.19
C VAL A 184 7.05 -12.80 -12.84
N LYS A 185 6.56 -14.03 -12.82
CA LYS A 185 6.34 -14.80 -11.62
C LYS A 185 7.64 -15.52 -11.25
N VAL A 186 8.17 -15.24 -10.07
CA VAL A 186 9.29 -15.95 -9.46
C VAL A 186 8.72 -17.02 -8.51
N PRO A 187 9.01 -18.31 -8.72
CA PRO A 187 8.38 -19.40 -7.96
C PRO A 187 8.96 -19.54 -6.54
N SER A 188 8.85 -18.48 -5.73
CA SER A 188 9.35 -18.43 -4.34
C SER A 188 8.58 -19.37 -3.41
N GLY A 189 7.31 -19.63 -3.69
CA GLY A 189 6.48 -20.60 -2.95
C GLY A 189 6.73 -22.06 -3.32
N GLY A 190 7.48 -22.31 -4.40
CA GLY A 190 7.83 -23.64 -4.85
C GLY A 190 6.63 -24.47 -5.30
N LYS A 191 6.68 -25.78 -5.01
CA LYS A 191 5.62 -26.75 -5.38
C LYS A 191 4.43 -26.73 -4.42
N THR A 192 4.59 -26.18 -3.23
CA THR A 192 3.55 -26.19 -2.19
C THR A 192 2.40 -25.25 -2.52
N THR A 193 2.71 -24.10 -3.09
CA THR A 193 1.75 -23.03 -3.38
C THR A 193 1.66 -22.68 -4.87
N GLY A 194 2.17 -23.56 -5.76
CA GLY A 194 2.12 -23.33 -7.19
C GLY A 194 2.77 -24.44 -8.01
N THR A 195 3.20 -24.09 -9.21
CA THR A 195 3.88 -25.02 -10.13
C THR A 195 5.37 -25.22 -9.81
N GLY A 196 5.97 -24.36 -9.00
CA GLY A 196 7.41 -24.32 -8.76
C GLY A 196 8.21 -23.85 -9.99
N LYS A 197 7.58 -23.28 -11.00
CA LYS A 197 8.21 -22.80 -12.24
C LYS A 197 7.89 -21.32 -12.48
N PRO A 198 8.78 -20.58 -13.15
CA PRO A 198 8.52 -19.19 -13.51
C PRO A 198 7.48 -19.10 -14.63
N ASP A 199 6.68 -18.02 -14.61
CA ASP A 199 5.78 -17.64 -15.69
C ASP A 199 6.14 -16.21 -16.13
N VAL A 200 5.86 -15.88 -17.40
CA VAL A 200 6.06 -14.54 -17.95
C VAL A 200 4.79 -14.10 -18.67
N THR A 201 4.30 -12.92 -18.32
CA THR A 201 3.07 -12.36 -18.88
C THR A 201 3.36 -11.07 -19.62
N PHE A 202 2.71 -10.87 -20.76
CA PHE A 202 2.76 -9.63 -21.54
C PHE A 202 1.34 -9.16 -21.85
N ASP A 203 1.04 -7.87 -21.59
CA ASP A 203 -0.26 -7.26 -21.78
C ASP A 203 -0.19 -5.98 -22.58
N ALA A 204 -1.22 -5.75 -23.39
CA ALA A 204 -1.60 -4.45 -23.92
C ALA A 204 -2.82 -3.94 -23.15
N ILE A 205 -2.78 -2.69 -22.71
CA ILE A 205 -3.78 -2.07 -21.82
C ILE A 205 -4.28 -0.79 -22.49
N VAL A 206 -5.58 -0.62 -22.52
CA VAL A 206 -6.25 0.62 -22.95
C VAL A 206 -7.15 1.10 -21.83
N SER A 207 -7.07 2.39 -21.47
CA SER A 207 -7.98 2.97 -20.49
C SER A 207 -8.38 4.39 -20.85
N LYS A 208 -9.55 4.81 -20.33
CA LYS A 208 -10.09 6.17 -20.50
C LYS A 208 -10.90 6.59 -19.30
N GLU A 209 -10.69 7.83 -18.87
CA GLU A 209 -11.62 8.50 -17.97
C GLU A 209 -12.64 9.32 -18.78
N ALA A 210 -13.87 8.80 -18.91
CA ALA A 210 -14.96 9.48 -19.61
C ALA A 210 -15.61 10.54 -18.73
N ALA A 211 -15.77 11.77 -19.26
CA ALA A 211 -16.45 12.91 -18.62
C ALA A 211 -15.96 13.23 -17.18
N LYS A 212 -14.75 12.87 -16.80
CA LYS A 212 -14.20 12.98 -15.43
C LYS A 212 -15.07 12.25 -14.38
N LEU A 213 -15.79 11.24 -14.80
CA LEU A 213 -16.80 10.56 -14.00
C LEU A 213 -16.66 9.05 -14.01
N VAL A 214 -16.37 8.45 -15.16
CA VAL A 214 -16.29 7.00 -15.34
C VAL A 214 -14.90 6.62 -15.83
N GLU A 215 -14.22 5.74 -15.11
CA GLU A 215 -12.99 5.11 -15.57
C GLU A 215 -13.33 3.78 -16.22
N ILE A 216 -12.88 3.60 -17.45
CA ILE A 216 -13.06 2.37 -18.25
C ILE A 216 -11.67 1.87 -18.61
N SER A 217 -11.43 0.59 -18.41
CA SER A 217 -10.17 -0.03 -18.81
C SER A 217 -10.39 -1.43 -19.36
N GLY A 218 -9.50 -1.84 -20.24
CA GLY A 218 -9.42 -3.19 -20.75
C GLY A 218 -7.98 -3.59 -21.06
N TYR A 219 -7.72 -4.87 -20.98
CA TYR A 219 -6.43 -5.44 -21.34
C TYR A 219 -6.59 -6.78 -22.04
N ALA A 220 -5.60 -7.13 -22.83
CA ALA A 220 -5.45 -8.46 -23.41
C ALA A 220 -3.96 -8.79 -23.49
N GLY A 221 -3.63 -10.06 -23.31
CA GLY A 221 -2.26 -10.49 -23.26
C GLY A 221 -2.06 -11.99 -23.32
N TYR A 222 -0.83 -12.38 -23.20
CA TYR A 222 -0.43 -13.79 -23.22
C TYR A 222 0.55 -14.09 -22.09
N GLU A 223 0.29 -15.17 -21.39
CA GLU A 223 1.14 -15.73 -20.34
C GLU A 223 1.86 -16.96 -20.91
N VAL A 224 3.18 -16.97 -20.81
CA VAL A 224 4.01 -18.16 -21.04
C VAL A 224 4.25 -18.82 -19.68
N ARG A 225 3.91 -20.08 -19.57
CA ARG A 225 3.95 -20.84 -18.32
C ARG A 225 5.09 -21.83 -18.29
N GLY A 226 5.80 -21.85 -17.15
CA GLY A 226 6.76 -22.91 -16.88
C GLY A 226 6.05 -24.24 -16.60
N GLN A 227 6.48 -25.31 -17.26
CA GLN A 227 5.92 -26.65 -17.09
C GLN A 227 6.48 -27.31 -15.83
N PRO A 228 5.64 -27.73 -14.87
CA PRO A 228 6.09 -28.49 -13.71
C PRO A 228 6.55 -29.90 -14.11
N ASP A 229 7.59 -30.39 -13.43
CA ASP A 229 8.11 -31.74 -13.70
C ASP A 229 7.07 -32.82 -13.37
N GLY A 230 6.88 -33.77 -14.27
CA GLY A 230 5.89 -34.84 -14.12
C GLY A 230 4.50 -34.50 -14.69
N PHE A 231 4.36 -33.35 -15.34
CA PHE A 231 3.10 -32.92 -15.95
C PHE A 231 3.31 -32.44 -17.39
N ASP A 232 2.33 -32.72 -18.24
CA ASP A 232 2.17 -32.14 -19.56
C ASP A 232 0.85 -31.35 -19.59
N GLY A 233 0.94 -30.06 -19.38
CA GLY A 233 -0.19 -29.15 -19.27
C GLY A 233 -0.09 -27.94 -20.22
N PRO A 234 -0.91 -26.90 -19.98
CA PRO A 234 -0.84 -25.68 -20.77
C PRO A 234 0.51 -24.99 -20.64
N SER A 235 1.21 -24.81 -21.74
CA SER A 235 2.47 -24.04 -21.81
C SER A 235 2.25 -22.53 -21.82
N GLY A 236 1.02 -22.07 -21.88
CA GLY A 236 0.62 -20.68 -21.81
C GLY A 236 -0.89 -20.51 -21.75
N ALA A 237 -1.32 -19.26 -21.69
CA ALA A 237 -2.73 -18.89 -21.75
C ALA A 237 -2.90 -17.50 -22.36
N PHE A 238 -3.89 -17.32 -23.20
CA PHE A 238 -4.42 -16.00 -23.53
C PHE A 238 -5.26 -15.51 -22.36
N HIS A 239 -5.04 -14.29 -21.90
CA HIS A 239 -5.84 -13.69 -20.85
C HIS A 239 -6.32 -12.28 -21.24
N TRP A 240 -7.43 -11.88 -20.67
CA TRP A 240 -8.12 -10.65 -21.01
C TRP A 240 -8.93 -10.15 -19.81
N GLY A 241 -9.28 -8.88 -19.85
CA GLY A 241 -10.21 -8.32 -18.88
C GLY A 241 -10.64 -6.92 -19.26
N GLY A 242 -11.77 -6.54 -18.70
CA GLY A 242 -12.33 -5.20 -18.78
C GLY A 242 -12.97 -4.81 -17.48
N GLY A 243 -12.94 -3.52 -17.17
CA GLY A 243 -13.49 -3.00 -15.93
C GLY A 243 -13.95 -1.56 -16.07
N VAL A 244 -14.87 -1.21 -15.18
CA VAL A 244 -15.44 0.14 -15.06
C VAL A 244 -15.45 0.53 -13.59
N SER A 245 -15.10 1.78 -13.29
CA SER A 245 -15.17 2.35 -11.95
C SER A 245 -15.91 3.69 -11.99
N PHE A 246 -16.86 3.88 -11.07
CA PHE A 246 -17.74 5.03 -10.99
C PHE A 246 -18.08 5.39 -9.53
N PRO A 247 -18.15 6.68 -9.19
CA PRO A 247 -17.58 7.82 -9.90
C PRO A 247 -16.05 7.84 -9.76
N SER A 248 -15.30 8.15 -10.83
CA SER A 248 -13.83 7.98 -10.89
C SER A 248 -13.04 8.85 -9.89
N ARG A 249 -13.60 10.00 -9.47
CA ARG A 249 -12.90 11.01 -8.68
C ARG A 249 -13.39 11.16 -7.23
N ASN A 250 -14.42 10.41 -6.83
CA ASN A 250 -15.00 10.55 -5.50
C ASN A 250 -14.30 9.67 -4.45
N PHE A 251 -14.55 9.99 -3.18
CA PHE A 251 -14.14 9.18 -2.04
C PHE A 251 -14.66 7.75 -2.10
N LEU A 252 -15.96 7.58 -2.43
CA LEU A 252 -16.59 6.29 -2.65
C LEU A 252 -16.69 6.01 -4.15
N ARG A 253 -16.15 4.88 -4.57
CA ARG A 253 -16.22 4.38 -5.96
C ARG A 253 -16.80 2.98 -5.98
N VAL A 254 -17.72 2.75 -6.88
CA VAL A 254 -18.23 1.41 -7.21
C VAL A 254 -17.51 0.94 -8.47
N PHE A 255 -17.16 -0.31 -8.54
CA PHE A 255 -16.52 -0.87 -9.73
C PHE A 255 -17.10 -2.24 -10.10
N GLY A 256 -16.99 -2.57 -11.37
CA GLY A 256 -17.26 -3.89 -11.91
C GLY A 256 -16.18 -4.28 -12.91
N GLU A 257 -15.72 -5.51 -12.82
CA GLU A 257 -14.70 -6.09 -13.69
C GLU A 257 -15.13 -7.47 -14.18
N VAL A 258 -14.73 -7.79 -15.40
CA VAL A 258 -14.75 -9.16 -15.92
C VAL A 258 -13.38 -9.46 -16.47
N ASN A 259 -12.80 -10.56 -16.03
CA ASN A 259 -11.51 -11.02 -16.53
C ASN A 259 -11.51 -12.54 -16.71
N GLY A 260 -10.66 -13.03 -17.59
CA GLY A 260 -10.60 -14.44 -17.91
C GLY A 260 -9.31 -14.87 -18.58
N GLN A 261 -9.16 -16.16 -18.70
CA GLN A 261 -8.04 -16.78 -19.42
C GLN A 261 -8.51 -18.01 -20.21
N VAL A 262 -7.85 -18.24 -21.32
CA VAL A 262 -8.03 -19.43 -22.15
C VAL A 262 -6.67 -20.14 -22.24
N PRO A 263 -6.50 -21.30 -21.57
CA PRO A 263 -5.26 -22.06 -21.63
C PRO A 263 -4.97 -22.55 -23.05
N SER A 264 -3.68 -22.72 -23.36
CA SER A 264 -3.22 -23.25 -24.65
C SER A 264 -3.54 -24.75 -24.84
N LYS A 265 -3.90 -25.44 -23.76
CA LYS A 265 -4.31 -26.84 -23.70
C LYS A 265 -5.51 -27.01 -22.79
N ASN A 266 -6.45 -27.86 -23.15
CA ASN A 266 -7.65 -28.13 -22.36
C ASN A 266 -7.44 -29.25 -21.31
N THR A 267 -6.25 -29.81 -21.23
CA THR A 267 -5.93 -30.90 -20.31
C THR A 267 -4.56 -30.72 -19.68
N ILE A 268 -4.42 -31.28 -18.48
CA ILE A 268 -3.16 -31.56 -17.84
C ILE A 268 -3.03 -33.08 -17.69
N THR A 269 -1.91 -33.63 -18.13
CA THR A 269 -1.62 -35.07 -18.13
C THR A 269 -0.42 -35.33 -17.24
N LEU A 270 -0.51 -36.34 -16.37
CA LEU A 270 0.62 -36.82 -15.61
C LEU A 270 1.49 -37.69 -16.52
N THR A 271 2.81 -37.46 -16.53
CA THR A 271 3.78 -38.25 -17.31
C THR A 271 4.41 -39.41 -16.52
N GLY A 272 4.04 -39.52 -15.23
CA GLY A 272 4.50 -40.57 -14.32
C GLY A 272 3.35 -41.34 -13.67
N SER A 273 3.50 -41.70 -12.40
CA SER A 273 2.45 -42.36 -11.61
C SER A 273 1.37 -41.36 -11.19
N PRO A 274 0.13 -41.84 -10.90
CA PRO A 274 -0.90 -41.01 -10.29
C PRO A 274 -0.41 -40.37 -8.99
N ILE A 275 -0.91 -39.15 -8.69
CA ILE A 275 -0.67 -38.53 -7.39
C ILE A 275 -1.56 -39.19 -6.36
N ILE A 276 -0.98 -39.48 -5.21
CA ILE A 276 -1.71 -40.07 -4.07
C ILE A 276 -2.12 -38.93 -3.14
N GLY A 277 -3.42 -38.78 -2.91
CA GLY A 277 -3.96 -37.89 -1.91
C GLY A 277 -3.65 -38.35 -0.49
N SER A 278 -3.69 -37.45 0.48
CA SER A 278 -3.52 -37.79 1.90
C SER A 278 -4.64 -38.70 2.44
N ASP A 279 -5.76 -38.81 1.72
CA ASP A 279 -6.88 -39.72 1.95
C ASP A 279 -6.75 -41.04 1.14
N LEU A 280 -5.59 -41.30 0.55
CA LEU A 280 -5.27 -42.43 -0.32
C LEU A 280 -6.01 -42.45 -1.66
N SER A 281 -6.75 -41.40 -2.00
CA SER A 281 -7.34 -41.26 -3.34
C SER A 281 -6.26 -41.10 -4.40
N LEU A 282 -6.52 -41.58 -5.61
CA LEU A 282 -5.58 -41.51 -6.74
C LEU A 282 -6.07 -40.47 -7.74
N SER A 283 -5.18 -39.61 -8.16
CA SER A 283 -5.50 -38.64 -9.21
C SER A 283 -5.75 -39.37 -10.56
N PRO A 284 -6.66 -38.86 -11.40
CA PRO A 284 -6.71 -39.30 -12.78
C PRO A 284 -5.42 -38.90 -13.51
N MET A 285 -5.03 -39.73 -14.49
CA MET A 285 -3.84 -39.45 -15.31
C MET A 285 -3.99 -38.24 -16.22
N VAL A 286 -5.24 -37.90 -16.57
CA VAL A 286 -5.62 -36.74 -17.38
C VAL A 286 -6.72 -35.99 -16.65
N SER A 287 -6.56 -34.69 -16.52
CA SER A 287 -7.57 -33.78 -15.94
C SER A 287 -7.83 -32.64 -16.92
N SER A 288 -9.04 -32.13 -16.95
CA SER A 288 -9.36 -30.93 -17.76
C SER A 288 -8.77 -29.69 -17.13
N THR A 289 -8.33 -28.74 -17.96
CA THR A 289 -8.02 -27.38 -17.52
C THR A 289 -9.24 -26.49 -17.63
N GLU A 290 -9.33 -25.50 -16.80
CA GLU A 290 -10.48 -24.60 -16.71
C GLU A 290 -10.28 -23.34 -17.56
N ASN A 291 -11.25 -23.05 -18.44
CA ASN A 291 -11.38 -21.75 -19.08
C ASN A 291 -11.96 -20.78 -18.04
N TYR A 292 -11.08 -20.11 -17.34
CA TYR A 292 -11.46 -19.25 -16.23
C TYR A 292 -12.02 -17.93 -16.73
N THR A 293 -13.24 -17.61 -16.34
CA THR A 293 -13.85 -16.29 -16.51
C THR A 293 -14.48 -15.87 -15.19
N ARG A 294 -14.20 -14.67 -14.75
CA ARG A 294 -14.64 -14.16 -13.45
C ARG A 294 -15.24 -12.78 -13.58
N ALA A 295 -16.37 -12.56 -12.92
CA ALA A 295 -16.95 -11.25 -12.67
C ALA A 295 -16.65 -10.81 -11.24
N THR A 296 -16.22 -9.57 -11.04
CA THR A 296 -15.96 -8.97 -9.74
C THR A 296 -16.70 -7.65 -9.63
N VAL A 297 -17.43 -7.45 -8.54
CA VAL A 297 -18.16 -6.19 -8.25
C VAL A 297 -17.83 -5.78 -6.83
N GLY A 298 -17.53 -4.50 -6.64
CA GLY A 298 -17.14 -4.03 -5.32
C GLY A 298 -17.17 -2.52 -5.15
N ILE A 299 -16.75 -2.12 -3.97
CA ILE A 299 -16.64 -0.72 -3.59
C ILE A 299 -15.21 -0.42 -3.13
N THR A 300 -14.78 0.81 -3.36
CA THR A 300 -13.51 1.34 -2.89
C THR A 300 -13.74 2.69 -2.24
N LEU A 301 -13.24 2.85 -1.04
CA LEU A 301 -13.14 4.12 -0.32
C LEU A 301 -11.71 4.62 -0.47
N GLN A 302 -11.52 5.86 -0.91
CA GLN A 302 -10.19 6.46 -1.01
C GLN A 302 -10.19 7.89 -0.49
N ALA A 303 -9.38 8.13 0.53
CA ALA A 303 -9.19 9.45 1.12
C ALA A 303 -8.33 10.35 0.22
N LYS A 304 -8.45 11.67 0.38
CA LYS A 304 -7.67 12.67 -0.39
C LYS A 304 -6.16 12.54 -0.21
N ASN A 305 -5.71 11.99 0.91
CA ASN A 305 -4.29 11.73 1.18
C ASN A 305 -3.76 10.45 0.50
N GLY A 306 -4.59 9.75 -0.29
CA GLY A 306 -4.20 8.56 -1.05
C GLY A 306 -4.44 7.22 -0.37
N PHE A 307 -4.79 7.16 0.92
CA PHE A 307 -5.15 5.90 1.57
C PHE A 307 -6.48 5.38 1.02
N PHE A 308 -6.54 4.08 0.78
CA PHE A 308 -7.75 3.43 0.28
C PHE A 308 -8.03 2.10 0.99
N ALA A 309 -9.30 1.73 1.00
CA ALA A 309 -9.78 0.41 1.40
C ALA A 309 -10.89 -0.04 0.46
N GLY A 310 -11.05 -1.33 0.27
CA GLY A 310 -12.10 -1.84 -0.60
C GLY A 310 -12.52 -3.25 -0.25
N VAL A 311 -13.75 -3.57 -0.60
CA VAL A 311 -14.34 -4.91 -0.52
C VAL A 311 -15.07 -5.23 -1.82
N ALA A 312 -14.98 -6.47 -2.26
CA ALA A 312 -15.64 -6.94 -3.47
C ALA A 312 -16.10 -8.39 -3.32
N GLY A 313 -17.18 -8.70 -4.05
CA GLY A 313 -17.60 -10.05 -4.33
C GLY A 313 -17.21 -10.44 -5.75
N ALA A 314 -16.81 -11.68 -5.95
CA ALA A 314 -16.47 -12.21 -7.25
C ALA A 314 -17.13 -13.57 -7.49
N TRP A 315 -17.38 -13.89 -8.76
CA TRP A 315 -18.00 -15.14 -9.20
C TRP A 315 -17.31 -15.66 -10.44
N SER A 316 -17.07 -16.98 -10.46
CA SER A 316 -16.70 -17.66 -11.70
C SER A 316 -17.88 -17.74 -12.65
N LEU A 317 -17.64 -17.61 -13.95
CA LEU A 317 -18.66 -17.66 -15.01
C LEU A 317 -18.38 -18.84 -15.97
N PRO A 318 -19.41 -19.65 -16.32
CA PRO A 318 -20.77 -19.58 -15.82
C PRO A 318 -20.82 -19.93 -14.33
N THR A 319 -21.74 -19.33 -13.58
CA THR A 319 -21.94 -19.66 -12.17
C THR A 319 -22.39 -21.12 -12.04
N GLN A 320 -21.71 -21.87 -11.20
CA GLN A 320 -22.05 -23.26 -10.92
C GLN A 320 -22.38 -23.41 -9.42
N ALA A 321 -23.47 -24.12 -9.14
CA ALA A 321 -23.80 -24.46 -7.77
C ALA A 321 -22.87 -25.57 -7.25
N ARG A 322 -22.44 -25.47 -6.00
CA ARG A 322 -21.56 -26.44 -5.37
C ARG A 322 -22.19 -27.83 -5.29
N ASN A 323 -23.50 -27.90 -5.06
CA ASN A 323 -24.28 -29.15 -5.02
C ASN A 323 -24.53 -29.78 -6.41
N ALA A 324 -24.12 -29.16 -7.50
CA ALA A 324 -24.25 -29.76 -8.83
C ALA A 324 -23.37 -31.02 -8.98
N ALA A 325 -22.34 -31.18 -8.14
CA ALA A 325 -21.46 -32.34 -8.16
C ALA A 325 -21.64 -33.28 -6.96
N PHE A 326 -22.14 -32.77 -5.84
CA PHE A 326 -22.38 -33.54 -4.62
C PHE A 326 -23.84 -33.39 -4.21
N THR A 327 -24.66 -34.38 -4.55
CA THR A 327 -26.11 -34.38 -4.31
C THR A 327 -26.49 -34.44 -2.83
N ASP A 328 -25.57 -34.83 -1.95
CA ASP A 328 -25.85 -35.15 -0.55
C ASP A 328 -25.43 -34.05 0.43
N GLU A 329 -24.73 -32.99 0.00
CA GLU A 329 -24.38 -31.87 0.85
C GLU A 329 -25.25 -30.64 0.59
N PRO A 330 -25.89 -30.06 1.61
CA PRO A 330 -26.67 -28.84 1.44
C PRO A 330 -25.71 -27.68 1.14
N ASP A 331 -25.83 -27.09 -0.03
CA ASP A 331 -25.13 -25.85 -0.37
C ASP A 331 -25.87 -24.66 0.27
N VAL A 332 -25.35 -24.17 1.39
CA VAL A 332 -25.95 -23.07 2.15
C VAL A 332 -25.96 -21.77 1.34
N PHE A 333 -25.08 -21.61 0.37
CA PHE A 333 -24.93 -20.37 -0.41
C PHE A 333 -25.31 -20.49 -1.89
N GLY A 334 -25.59 -21.67 -2.39
CA GLY A 334 -26.13 -21.95 -3.72
C GLY A 334 -25.17 -21.75 -4.90
N ASN A 335 -24.13 -20.93 -4.80
CA ASN A 335 -23.15 -20.67 -5.86
C ASN A 335 -21.78 -20.33 -5.25
N TYR A 336 -20.71 -20.65 -5.97
CA TYR A 336 -19.37 -20.23 -5.60
C TYR A 336 -19.23 -18.71 -5.74
N TYR A 337 -19.02 -18.03 -4.62
CA TYR A 337 -18.66 -16.63 -4.59
C TYR A 337 -17.39 -16.44 -3.75
N ASP A 338 -16.64 -15.42 -4.08
CA ASP A 338 -15.39 -15.10 -3.43
C ASP A 338 -15.48 -13.73 -2.76
N LEU A 339 -15.01 -13.62 -1.53
CA LEU A 339 -14.84 -12.33 -0.86
C LEU A 339 -13.42 -11.81 -1.10
N GLN A 340 -13.33 -10.60 -1.62
CA GLN A 340 -12.09 -9.89 -1.86
C GLN A 340 -11.97 -8.70 -0.91
N VAL A 341 -10.79 -8.46 -0.35
CA VAL A 341 -10.51 -7.31 0.51
C VAL A 341 -9.16 -6.71 0.15
N ARG A 342 -9.07 -5.40 0.17
CA ARG A 342 -7.79 -4.70 0.03
C ARG A 342 -7.73 -3.45 0.90
N VAL A 343 -6.52 -3.06 1.26
CA VAL A 343 -6.18 -1.78 1.89
C VAL A 343 -4.85 -1.29 1.33
N GLY A 344 -4.65 0.01 1.24
CA GLY A 344 -3.37 0.50 0.75
C GLY A 344 -3.28 2.00 0.64
N TYR A 345 -2.21 2.42 0.00
CA TYR A 345 -1.90 3.81 -0.34
C TYR A 345 -1.55 3.92 -1.82
N HIS A 346 -2.13 4.92 -2.48
CA HIS A 346 -1.82 5.29 -3.86
C HIS A 346 -2.00 6.81 -4.04
N PRO A 347 -0.99 7.54 -4.50
CA PRO A 347 -1.02 9.01 -4.59
C PRO A 347 -1.94 9.54 -5.70
N GLY A 348 -2.52 8.66 -6.51
CA GLY A 348 -3.30 9.01 -7.69
C GLY A 348 -2.48 8.98 -8.98
N VAL A 349 -3.15 9.27 -10.09
CA VAL A 349 -2.55 9.41 -11.42
C VAL A 349 -2.70 10.85 -11.91
N ARG A 350 -1.76 11.30 -12.72
CA ARG A 350 -1.73 12.68 -13.22
C ARG A 350 -2.92 12.97 -14.12
N VAL A 351 -3.43 14.21 -14.04
CA VAL A 351 -4.46 14.72 -14.94
C VAL A 351 -3.92 15.92 -15.74
N TYR A 352 -4.44 16.11 -16.94
CA TYR A 352 -4.11 17.28 -17.74
C TYR A 352 -4.65 18.55 -17.08
N MET A 353 -3.77 19.52 -16.89
CA MET A 353 -4.09 20.88 -16.48
C MET A 353 -3.89 21.81 -17.66
N PRO A 354 -4.93 22.53 -18.13
CA PRO A 354 -4.71 23.55 -19.12
C PRO A 354 -3.76 24.64 -18.56
N PRO A 355 -2.85 25.16 -19.36
CA PRO A 355 -2.02 26.26 -18.90
C PRO A 355 -2.92 27.41 -18.41
N PRO A 356 -2.52 28.16 -17.38
CA PRO A 356 -3.27 29.29 -16.93
C PRO A 356 -3.47 30.27 -18.11
N PRO A 357 -4.64 30.93 -18.22
CA PRO A 357 -4.86 31.91 -19.26
C PRO A 357 -3.72 32.95 -19.23
N PRO A 358 -3.24 33.39 -20.39
CA PRO A 358 -2.22 34.45 -20.42
C PRO A 358 -2.69 35.63 -19.60
N PRO A 359 -1.81 36.25 -18.82
CA PRO A 359 -2.19 37.43 -18.06
C PRO A 359 -2.80 38.50 -19.00
N PRO A 360 -3.84 39.21 -18.59
CA PRO A 360 -4.40 40.27 -19.40
C PRO A 360 -3.29 41.26 -19.82
N PRO A 361 -3.32 41.77 -21.05
CA PRO A 361 -2.32 42.75 -21.50
C PRO A 361 -2.21 43.88 -20.47
N PRO A 362 -1.00 44.30 -20.13
CA PRO A 362 -0.83 45.36 -19.13
C PRO A 362 -1.57 46.62 -19.58
N PRO A 363 -2.26 47.33 -18.67
CA PRO A 363 -2.84 48.64 -18.98
C PRO A 363 -1.73 49.59 -19.45
N PRO A 364 -2.04 50.55 -20.33
CA PRO A 364 -1.06 51.53 -20.80
C PRO A 364 -0.42 52.24 -19.60
N PRO A 365 0.90 52.49 -19.64
CA PRO A 365 1.62 53.01 -18.50
C PRO A 365 1.06 54.41 -18.10
N PRO A 366 0.76 54.61 -16.81
CA PRO A 366 0.45 55.91 -16.30
C PRO A 366 1.70 56.81 -16.42
N PRO A 367 1.54 58.16 -16.48
CA PRO A 367 2.67 59.10 -16.51
C PRO A 367 3.56 58.85 -15.28
N PRO A 368 4.90 58.99 -15.41
CA PRO A 368 5.83 58.66 -14.35
C PRO A 368 5.50 59.49 -13.09
N PRO A 369 5.27 58.83 -11.95
CA PRO A 369 5.12 59.54 -10.69
C PRO A 369 6.46 60.22 -10.29
N PRO A 370 6.43 61.25 -9.46
CA PRO A 370 7.66 61.85 -8.92
C PRO A 370 8.49 60.79 -8.19
N PRO A 371 9.81 60.89 -8.13
CA PRO A 371 10.68 59.89 -7.54
C PRO A 371 10.28 59.63 -6.08
N VAL A 372 9.64 58.51 -5.87
CA VAL A 372 9.23 58.08 -4.53
C VAL A 372 10.38 57.27 -3.94
N HIS A 373 10.82 57.64 -2.73
CA HIS A 373 11.77 56.84 -1.97
C HIS A 373 11.24 55.42 -1.83
N ASN A 374 11.95 54.44 -2.37
CA ASN A 374 11.57 53.05 -2.33
C ASN A 374 12.57 52.30 -1.45
N LEU A 375 12.10 51.84 -0.28
CA LEU A 375 12.85 51.07 0.67
C LEU A 375 12.18 49.67 0.76
N THR A 376 12.94 48.62 0.47
CA THR A 376 12.50 47.24 0.63
C THR A 376 13.55 46.44 1.38
N VAL A 377 13.11 45.41 2.09
CA VAL A 377 13.98 44.48 2.80
C VAL A 377 13.53 43.04 2.50
N LYS A 378 14.48 42.14 2.41
CA LYS A 378 14.24 40.72 2.33
C LYS A 378 14.96 40.01 3.48
N ALA A 379 14.22 39.20 4.23
CA ALA A 379 14.74 38.39 5.30
C ALA A 379 15.03 36.96 4.79
N ASP A 380 16.25 36.51 4.98
CA ASP A 380 16.68 35.15 4.61
C ASP A 380 17.19 34.43 5.85
N CYS A 381 17.06 33.11 5.89
CA CYS A 381 17.56 32.24 6.95
C CYS A 381 18.46 31.12 6.38
N ASN A 382 19.51 30.76 7.12
CA ASN A 382 20.42 29.67 6.75
C ASN A 382 21.00 28.98 7.98
N PRO A 383 20.65 27.69 8.22
CA PRO A 383 19.57 26.94 7.57
C PRO A 383 18.17 27.39 8.04
N CYS A 384 17.15 27.22 7.20
CA CYS A 384 15.76 27.52 7.58
C CYS A 384 15.03 26.34 8.26
N THR A 385 15.71 25.22 8.48
CA THR A 385 15.26 24.11 9.31
C THR A 385 16.37 23.78 10.30
N VAL A 386 16.06 23.81 11.58
CA VAL A 386 17.00 23.51 12.66
C VAL A 386 16.35 22.61 13.70
N GLU A 387 17.17 21.87 14.42
CA GLU A 387 16.69 21.12 15.58
C GLU A 387 16.53 22.04 16.80
N VAL A 388 15.74 21.60 17.77
CA VAL A 388 15.54 22.28 19.05
C VAL A 388 16.90 22.64 19.68
N GLY A 389 17.05 23.92 20.09
CA GLY A 389 18.28 24.45 20.70
C GLY A 389 19.44 24.75 19.74
N GLN A 390 19.33 24.43 18.46
CA GLN A 390 20.32 24.77 17.43
C GLN A 390 20.10 26.21 16.92
N SER A 391 21.02 26.70 16.12
CA SER A 391 21.00 28.10 15.66
C SER A 391 20.85 28.18 14.15
N SER A 392 20.13 29.20 13.71
CA SER A 392 20.05 29.66 12.32
C SER A 392 20.61 31.05 12.19
N THR A 393 21.30 31.34 11.10
CA THR A 393 21.73 32.68 10.75
C THR A 393 20.62 33.39 9.96
N VAL A 394 20.14 34.53 10.43
CA VAL A 394 19.17 35.36 9.68
C VAL A 394 19.87 36.58 9.13
N THR A 395 19.58 36.93 7.88
CA THR A 395 20.25 37.99 7.15
C THR A 395 19.21 38.89 6.46
N ALA A 396 19.37 40.20 6.59
CA ALA A 396 18.55 41.21 5.89
C ALA A 396 19.26 41.71 4.65
N THR A 397 18.60 41.62 3.49
CA THR A 397 19.06 42.24 2.25
C THR A 397 18.17 43.41 1.95
N VAL A 398 18.73 44.63 1.94
CA VAL A 398 18.03 45.88 1.76
C VAL A 398 18.27 46.42 0.36
N GLN A 399 17.19 46.88 -0.27
CA GLN A 399 17.24 47.69 -1.49
C GLN A 399 16.62 49.06 -1.18
N ASP A 400 17.38 50.09 -1.39
CA ASP A 400 17.00 51.47 -1.12
C ASP A 400 17.35 52.38 -2.30
N SER A 401 16.37 53.18 -2.75
CA SER A 401 16.52 54.06 -3.93
C SER A 401 17.31 55.33 -3.68
N ILE A 402 17.57 55.71 -2.40
CA ILE A 402 18.27 56.94 -2.03
C ILE A 402 19.57 56.71 -1.23
N GLY A 403 19.92 55.43 -0.94
CA GLY A 403 21.17 55.07 -0.27
C GLY A 403 21.23 55.46 1.22
N CYS A 404 20.13 55.30 1.95
CA CYS A 404 20.06 55.52 3.40
C CYS A 404 20.99 54.63 4.19
N ALA A 405 21.59 55.15 5.25
CA ALA A 405 22.23 54.37 6.30
C ALA A 405 21.13 53.79 7.22
N VAL A 406 20.57 52.62 6.82
CA VAL A 406 19.41 52.01 7.50
C VAL A 406 19.79 51.39 8.83
N THR A 407 18.87 51.45 9.80
CA THR A 407 18.95 50.71 11.06
C THR A 407 18.12 49.42 11.00
N TYR A 408 18.58 48.37 11.67
CA TYR A 408 17.94 47.04 11.67
C TYR A 408 17.32 46.77 13.04
N ARG A 409 16.20 46.05 13.04
CA ARG A 409 15.57 45.51 14.24
C ARG A 409 14.95 44.14 13.95
N TRP A 410 15.57 43.12 14.46
CA TRP A 410 15.04 41.76 14.40
C TRP A 410 14.16 41.48 15.60
N THR A 411 13.08 40.73 15.38
CA THR A 411 12.15 40.26 16.40
C THR A 411 11.71 38.82 16.09
N ALA A 412 11.51 38.03 17.12
CA ALA A 412 10.94 36.67 17.03
C ALA A 412 10.05 36.42 18.25
N PRO A 413 8.90 35.71 18.12
CA PRO A 413 8.01 35.44 19.24
C PRO A 413 8.61 34.43 20.24
N THR A 414 9.50 33.56 19.77
CA THR A 414 10.22 32.56 20.58
C THR A 414 11.66 32.40 20.09
N GLY A 415 12.52 31.78 20.90
CA GLY A 415 13.95 31.71 20.62
C GLY A 415 14.69 32.95 21.07
N THR A 416 16.00 33.03 20.79
CA THR A 416 16.86 34.14 21.24
C THR A 416 17.67 34.68 20.08
N LEU A 417 17.59 35.98 19.85
CA LEU A 417 18.42 36.74 18.89
C LEU A 417 19.65 37.26 19.60
N VAL A 418 20.84 37.04 19.03
CA VAL A 418 22.12 37.43 19.67
C VAL A 418 22.42 38.92 19.49
N GLN A 419 22.26 39.45 18.29
CA GLN A 419 22.52 40.85 17.92
C GLN A 419 21.36 41.39 17.07
N PRO A 420 20.21 41.74 17.68
CA PRO A 420 18.99 42.07 16.94
C PRO A 420 19.03 43.40 16.16
N ALA A 421 20.07 44.20 16.33
CA ALA A 421 20.26 45.48 15.64
C ALA A 421 21.22 45.39 14.43
N GLU A 422 21.78 44.25 14.14
CA GLU A 422 22.74 44.05 13.06
C GLU A 422 22.03 43.57 11.77
N ARG A 423 22.69 43.80 10.63
CA ARG A 423 22.21 43.29 9.33
C ARG A 423 22.06 41.78 9.30
N GLN A 424 22.92 41.10 10.03
CA GLN A 424 22.97 39.63 10.16
C GLN A 424 23.08 39.27 11.63
N THR A 425 22.27 38.32 12.09
CA THR A 425 22.29 37.86 13.47
C THR A 425 22.02 36.38 13.56
N LEU A 426 22.46 35.77 14.68
CA LEU A 426 22.13 34.41 15.03
C LEU A 426 20.81 34.37 15.81
N TRP A 427 19.90 33.51 15.38
CA TRP A 427 18.72 33.16 16.12
C TRP A 427 18.88 31.71 16.64
N ARG A 428 18.68 31.51 17.93
CA ARG A 428 18.74 30.20 18.59
C ARG A 428 17.33 29.67 18.79
N ALA A 429 17.07 28.44 18.32
CA ALA A 429 15.78 27.77 18.40
C ALA A 429 15.34 27.50 19.84
N PRO A 430 14.04 27.63 20.16
CA PRO A 430 13.47 27.20 21.43
C PRO A 430 13.48 25.68 21.57
N GLN A 431 13.09 25.19 22.75
CA GLN A 431 12.91 23.75 23.00
C GLN A 431 11.58 23.20 22.45
N GLN A 432 10.76 24.04 21.85
CA GLN A 432 9.46 23.71 21.31
C GLN A 432 9.53 23.61 19.78
N GLU A 433 8.90 22.59 19.21
CA GLU A 433 8.81 22.40 17.76
C GLU A 433 7.81 23.34 17.14
N GLY A 434 8.01 23.67 15.87
CA GLY A 434 7.07 24.46 15.09
C GLY A 434 7.77 25.46 14.18
N ALA A 435 6.98 26.13 13.34
CA ALA A 435 7.46 27.23 12.52
C ALA A 435 7.50 28.52 13.34
N VAL A 436 8.67 29.14 13.41
CA VAL A 436 8.88 30.41 14.13
C VAL A 436 9.13 31.53 13.12
N PRO A 437 8.25 32.53 13.04
CA PRO A 437 8.49 33.70 12.21
C PRO A 437 9.56 34.59 12.85
N VAL A 438 10.57 34.94 12.08
CA VAL A 438 11.62 35.89 12.45
C VAL A 438 11.51 37.07 11.53
N THR A 439 11.19 38.23 12.10
CA THR A 439 10.86 39.46 11.37
C THR A 439 11.97 40.48 11.51
N VAL A 440 12.38 41.09 10.40
CA VAL A 440 13.24 42.24 10.40
C VAL A 440 12.45 43.49 10.03
N THR A 441 12.66 44.56 10.78
CA THR A 441 12.21 45.93 10.42
C THR A 441 13.46 46.75 10.15
N VAL A 442 13.48 47.37 8.99
CA VAL A 442 14.53 48.30 8.57
C VAL A 442 13.97 49.73 8.53
N THR A 443 14.67 50.65 9.08
CA THR A 443 14.24 52.07 9.14
C THR A 443 15.31 52.96 8.54
N CYS A 444 14.89 53.82 7.61
CA CYS A 444 15.71 54.95 7.11
C CYS A 444 15.58 56.13 8.08
N PRO A 445 16.64 56.55 8.77
CA PRO A 445 16.53 57.63 9.73
C PRO A 445 16.33 59.03 9.07
N THR A 446 16.59 59.14 7.76
CA THR A 446 16.50 60.44 7.04
C THR A 446 15.06 60.92 6.85
N ASP A 447 14.13 60.02 6.59
CA ASP A 447 12.71 60.33 6.33
C ASP A 447 11.74 59.45 7.17
N GLY A 448 12.26 58.58 8.02
CA GLY A 448 11.47 57.69 8.87
C GLY A 448 10.80 56.52 8.14
N LYS A 449 11.12 56.32 6.86
CA LYS A 449 10.53 55.21 6.10
C LYS A 449 10.98 53.86 6.62
N THR A 450 10.05 52.94 6.73
CA THR A 450 10.29 51.58 7.21
C THR A 450 9.92 50.54 6.17
N ALA A 451 10.65 49.43 6.16
CA ALA A 451 10.30 48.21 5.45
C ALA A 451 10.44 47.02 6.39
N THR A 452 9.57 46.05 6.23
CA THR A 452 9.53 44.89 7.10
C THR A 452 9.38 43.62 6.26
N ASP A 453 10.11 42.58 6.64
CA ASP A 453 9.97 41.25 6.04
C ASP A 453 10.15 40.15 7.09
N THR A 454 9.61 38.97 6.82
CA THR A 454 9.59 37.88 7.75
C THR A 454 10.03 36.59 7.07
N THR A 455 10.97 35.90 7.68
CA THR A 455 11.35 34.54 7.29
C THR A 455 10.87 33.55 8.34
N ASN A 456 10.47 32.35 7.92
CA ASN A 456 10.02 31.29 8.83
C ASN A 456 11.11 30.22 9.01
N ILE A 457 11.46 29.94 10.25
CA ILE A 457 12.42 28.89 10.58
C ILE A 457 11.67 27.71 11.20
N GLN A 458 11.79 26.55 10.56
CA GLN A 458 11.18 25.31 11.05
C GLN A 458 12.06 24.67 12.13
N VAL A 459 11.51 24.51 13.33
CA VAL A 459 12.15 23.79 14.43
C VAL A 459 11.62 22.37 14.47
N THR A 460 12.53 21.40 14.44
CA THR A 460 12.22 19.96 14.43
C THR A 460 12.90 19.23 15.56
N ARG A 461 12.42 18.03 15.85
CA ARG A 461 13.14 17.06 16.71
C ARG A 461 13.61 15.88 15.89
N PRO A 462 14.70 15.23 16.32
CA PRO A 462 15.10 13.97 15.72
C PRO A 462 13.96 12.94 15.81
N PRO A 463 13.70 12.15 14.76
CA PRO A 463 12.66 11.15 14.77
C PRO A 463 12.94 10.08 15.85
N VAL A 464 11.91 9.74 16.63
CA VAL A 464 11.97 8.63 17.59
C VAL A 464 11.97 7.32 16.80
N ARG A 465 13.03 6.54 16.90
CA ARG A 465 13.08 5.20 16.31
C ARG A 465 12.29 4.23 17.19
N ASN A 466 11.26 3.61 16.63
CA ASN A 466 10.56 2.51 17.28
C ASN A 466 11.30 1.20 16.99
N TYR A 467 11.64 0.47 18.05
CA TYR A 467 12.26 -0.85 17.96
C TYR A 467 11.22 -1.92 18.26
N THR A 468 11.12 -2.90 17.37
CA THR A 468 10.31 -4.12 17.57
C THR A 468 11.21 -5.32 17.32
N PHE A 469 11.19 -6.29 18.23
CA PHE A 469 11.96 -7.52 18.12
C PHE A 469 11.06 -8.71 17.91
N GLU A 470 11.54 -9.71 17.19
CA GLU A 470 10.86 -10.98 17.05
C GLU A 470 10.81 -11.74 18.38
N ASP A 471 9.79 -12.56 18.59
CA ASP A 471 9.68 -13.43 19.77
C ASP A 471 10.76 -14.52 19.71
N VAL A 472 11.41 -14.80 20.82
CA VAL A 472 12.34 -15.91 21.00
C VAL A 472 11.57 -17.18 21.37
N HIS A 473 11.60 -18.21 20.52
CA HIS A 473 10.83 -19.43 20.72
C HIS A 473 11.63 -20.54 21.41
N PHE A 474 10.92 -21.39 22.17
CA PHE A 474 11.50 -22.47 22.93
C PHE A 474 10.84 -23.82 22.60
N ASP A 475 11.61 -24.88 22.79
CA ASP A 475 11.07 -26.25 22.70
C ASP A 475 10.12 -26.54 23.88
N PHE A 476 9.34 -27.61 23.69
CA PHE A 476 8.43 -28.07 24.74
C PHE A 476 9.23 -28.41 26.01
N ASP A 477 8.77 -27.93 27.12
CA ASP A 477 9.37 -28.13 28.43
C ASP A 477 10.86 -27.75 28.54
N ARG A 478 11.32 -26.83 27.68
CA ARG A 478 12.70 -26.32 27.68
C ARG A 478 12.73 -24.83 27.87
N TYR A 479 13.83 -24.35 28.46
CA TYR A 479 14.21 -22.95 28.59
C TYR A 479 15.59 -22.63 28.00
N SER A 480 16.28 -23.67 27.45
CA SER A 480 17.51 -23.44 26.69
C SER A 480 17.18 -22.69 25.39
N LEU A 481 18.00 -21.72 25.08
CA LEU A 481 17.89 -20.97 23.84
C LEU A 481 18.18 -21.88 22.65
N ARG A 482 17.35 -21.80 21.63
CA ARG A 482 17.54 -22.49 20.37
C ARG A 482 18.62 -21.78 19.54
N PRO A 483 19.34 -22.47 18.64
CA PRO A 483 20.39 -21.84 17.83
C PRO A 483 19.93 -20.59 17.06
N GLU A 484 18.71 -20.61 16.54
CA GLU A 484 18.12 -19.48 15.79
C GLU A 484 17.79 -18.26 16.67
N ALA A 485 17.66 -18.43 17.98
CA ALA A 485 17.43 -17.34 18.91
C ALA A 485 18.58 -16.31 18.93
N ALA A 486 19.81 -16.78 18.63
CA ALA A 486 20.98 -15.92 18.63
C ALA A 486 20.84 -14.74 17.67
N ARG A 487 20.24 -14.94 16.47
CA ARG A 487 20.02 -13.87 15.50
C ARG A 487 19.14 -12.76 16.08
N VAL A 488 17.99 -13.13 16.64
CA VAL A 488 17.03 -12.17 17.21
C VAL A 488 17.64 -11.42 18.40
N LEU A 489 18.40 -12.14 19.23
CA LEU A 489 19.02 -11.56 20.42
C LEU A 489 20.22 -10.68 20.06
N ASP A 490 20.99 -10.98 19.03
CA ASP A 490 22.11 -10.13 18.57
C ASP A 490 21.58 -8.83 17.91
N GLU A 491 20.41 -8.87 17.25
CA GLU A 491 19.71 -7.65 16.80
C GLU A 491 19.32 -6.76 18.00
N ALA A 492 18.77 -7.35 19.05
CA ALA A 492 18.43 -6.63 20.28
C ALA A 492 19.68 -6.06 20.97
N VAL A 493 20.79 -6.80 21.03
CA VAL A 493 22.08 -6.30 21.54
C VAL A 493 22.56 -5.09 20.76
N THR A 494 22.48 -5.13 19.43
CA THR A 494 22.90 -4.02 18.56
C THR A 494 22.05 -2.78 18.82
N ALA A 495 20.73 -2.92 18.84
CA ALA A 495 19.80 -1.82 19.13
C ALA A 495 20.05 -1.21 20.53
N LEU A 496 20.30 -2.05 21.53
CA LEU A 496 20.60 -1.62 22.89
C LEU A 496 21.96 -0.93 23.01
N ARG A 497 22.95 -1.31 22.22
CA ARG A 497 24.26 -0.63 22.19
C ARG A 497 24.19 0.74 21.51
N GLU A 498 23.47 0.83 20.42
CA GLU A 498 23.28 2.10 19.69
C GLU A 498 22.45 3.11 20.48
N ASN A 499 21.60 2.65 21.40
CA ASN A 499 20.69 3.49 22.16
C ASN A 499 20.80 3.26 23.67
N PRO A 500 21.66 4.02 24.36
CA PRO A 500 21.92 3.85 25.79
C PRO A 500 20.71 4.03 26.71
N THR A 501 19.71 4.80 26.28
CA THR A 501 18.48 5.06 27.05
C THR A 501 17.41 3.99 26.89
N LEU A 502 17.57 3.08 25.91
CA LEU A 502 16.61 2.03 25.64
C LEU A 502 16.60 1.00 26.77
N ARG A 503 15.43 0.64 27.26
CA ARG A 503 15.19 -0.42 28.25
C ARG A 503 14.27 -1.47 27.68
N VAL A 504 14.47 -2.72 28.08
CA VAL A 504 13.68 -3.86 27.57
C VAL A 504 13.10 -4.64 28.74
N THR A 505 11.81 -4.93 28.67
CA THR A 505 11.15 -5.93 29.50
C THR A 505 11.11 -7.23 28.71
N ILE A 506 11.59 -8.30 29.31
CA ILE A 506 11.61 -9.66 28.74
C ILE A 506 10.47 -10.44 29.35
N GLU A 507 9.44 -10.70 28.55
CA GLU A 507 8.23 -11.39 28.99
C GLU A 507 8.32 -12.88 28.65
N GLY A 508 8.29 -13.75 29.66
CA GLY A 508 8.34 -15.20 29.47
C GLY A 508 6.96 -15.85 29.45
N HIS A 509 6.70 -16.62 28.42
CA HIS A 509 5.42 -17.27 28.16
C HIS A 509 5.57 -18.77 27.93
N THR A 510 4.50 -19.51 28.18
CA THR A 510 4.39 -20.96 27.92
C THR A 510 3.11 -21.27 27.15
N CYS A 511 2.99 -22.48 26.70
CA CYS A 511 1.69 -23.04 26.32
C CYS A 511 0.93 -23.51 27.57
N ASN A 512 -0.33 -23.89 27.41
CA ASN A 512 -1.23 -24.32 28.47
C ASN A 512 -1.07 -25.80 28.90
N ILE A 513 0.11 -26.41 28.67
CA ILE A 513 0.38 -27.77 29.13
C ILE A 513 1.21 -27.67 30.41
N GLY A 514 0.68 -28.21 31.50
CA GLY A 514 1.27 -28.14 32.83
C GLY A 514 0.36 -27.42 33.82
N THR A 515 0.81 -27.25 35.07
CA THR A 515 0.06 -26.42 36.02
C THR A 515 0.44 -24.94 35.85
N PRO A 516 -0.44 -24.02 36.22
CA PRO A 516 -0.15 -22.57 36.16
C PRO A 516 1.14 -22.19 36.89
N GLU A 517 1.37 -22.76 38.06
CA GLU A 517 2.58 -22.50 38.87
C GLU A 517 3.85 -23.00 38.14
N TYR A 518 3.77 -24.21 37.55
CA TYR A 518 4.86 -24.73 36.75
C TYR A 518 5.14 -23.88 35.54
N ASN A 519 4.09 -23.46 34.83
CA ASN A 519 4.18 -22.64 33.65
C ASN A 519 4.70 -21.24 33.97
N LEU A 520 4.33 -20.67 35.11
CA LEU A 520 4.88 -19.41 35.58
C LEU A 520 6.38 -19.51 35.85
N ALA A 521 6.82 -20.59 36.53
CA ALA A 521 8.24 -20.86 36.78
C ALA A 521 9.03 -21.15 35.49
N LEU A 522 8.44 -21.84 34.53
CA LEU A 522 9.06 -22.12 33.23
C LEU A 522 9.20 -20.84 32.40
N GLY A 523 8.16 -19.97 32.41
CA GLY A 523 8.21 -18.66 31.79
C GLY A 523 9.31 -17.79 32.38
N ASP A 524 9.48 -17.79 33.71
CA ASP A 524 10.55 -17.05 34.39
C ASP A 524 11.94 -17.56 33.93
N ARG A 525 12.16 -18.88 33.91
CA ARG A 525 13.42 -19.47 33.41
C ARG A 525 13.72 -19.06 31.96
N ARG A 526 12.71 -18.98 31.09
CA ARG A 526 12.84 -18.52 29.70
C ARG A 526 13.24 -17.06 29.63
N ALA A 527 12.56 -16.19 30.37
CA ALA A 527 12.88 -14.78 30.43
C ALA A 527 14.31 -14.55 30.94
N ASN A 528 14.71 -15.29 31.98
CA ASN A 528 16.06 -15.22 32.55
C ASN A 528 17.13 -15.75 31.56
N ALA A 529 16.87 -16.81 30.80
CA ALA A 529 17.78 -17.32 29.78
C ALA A 529 18.05 -16.27 28.68
N VAL A 530 17.02 -15.53 28.26
CA VAL A 530 17.17 -14.42 27.32
C VAL A 530 17.96 -13.27 27.96
N ARG A 531 17.64 -12.87 29.19
CA ARG A 531 18.39 -11.83 29.92
C ARG A 531 19.87 -12.20 30.03
N ASP A 532 20.17 -13.43 30.43
CA ASP A 532 21.54 -13.89 30.66
C ASP A 532 22.34 -13.89 29.34
N TYR A 533 21.69 -14.22 28.22
CA TYR A 533 22.31 -14.06 26.91
C TYR A 533 22.65 -12.59 26.60
N LEU A 534 21.70 -11.67 26.77
CA LEU A 534 21.91 -10.25 26.51
C LEU A 534 23.05 -9.67 27.41
N VAL A 535 23.05 -10.07 28.67
CA VAL A 535 24.10 -9.69 29.63
C VAL A 535 25.48 -10.24 29.21
N SER A 536 25.54 -11.51 28.76
CA SER A 536 26.80 -12.11 28.26
C SER A 536 27.34 -11.38 27.02
N ARG A 537 26.46 -10.70 26.27
CA ARG A 537 26.85 -9.85 25.14
C ARG A 537 27.13 -8.40 25.51
N GLY A 538 27.17 -8.07 26.82
CA GLY A 538 27.59 -6.77 27.34
C GLY A 538 26.44 -5.76 27.53
N VAL A 539 25.18 -6.19 27.54
CA VAL A 539 24.07 -5.33 27.92
C VAL A 539 23.97 -5.25 29.43
N SER A 540 23.88 -4.03 29.98
CA SER A 540 23.80 -3.82 31.43
C SER A 540 22.50 -4.32 32.01
N THR A 541 22.53 -4.98 33.17
CA THR A 541 21.37 -5.61 33.83
C THR A 541 20.31 -4.62 34.27
N ASP A 542 20.64 -3.38 34.59
CA ASP A 542 19.74 -2.30 34.98
C ASP A 542 18.80 -1.86 33.83
N ARG A 543 19.16 -2.25 32.61
CA ARG A 543 18.37 -1.99 31.39
C ARG A 543 17.41 -3.12 31.02
N LEU A 544 17.49 -4.25 31.72
CA LEU A 544 16.75 -5.47 31.42
C LEU A 544 15.86 -5.84 32.62
N GLN A 545 14.57 -5.95 32.38
CA GLN A 545 13.62 -6.43 33.36
C GLN A 545 13.01 -7.75 32.86
N THR A 546 12.96 -8.76 33.71
CA THR A 546 12.27 -10.02 33.40
C THR A 546 10.90 -10.08 34.11
N ILE A 547 9.92 -10.63 33.41
CA ILE A 547 8.61 -10.93 33.97
C ILE A 547 8.09 -12.22 33.33
N SER A 548 7.47 -13.07 34.12
CA SER A 548 6.78 -14.26 33.62
C SER A 548 5.28 -14.07 33.64
N TYR A 549 4.64 -14.44 32.58
CA TYR A 549 3.18 -14.57 32.48
C TYR A 549 2.75 -16.04 32.37
N GLY A 550 3.71 -17.00 32.35
CA GLY A 550 3.37 -18.39 32.18
C GLY A 550 2.45 -18.62 30.99
N GLU A 551 1.32 -19.26 31.22
CA GLU A 551 0.29 -19.52 30.21
C GLU A 551 -0.82 -18.45 30.12
N GLU A 552 -0.84 -17.45 31.04
CA GLU A 552 -1.93 -16.50 31.23
C GLU A 552 -2.11 -15.50 30.09
N ARG A 553 -1.07 -15.28 29.26
CA ARG A 553 -1.11 -14.35 28.13
C ARG A 553 -0.75 -15.05 26.83
N PRO A 554 -1.59 -15.95 26.33
CA PRO A 554 -1.34 -16.59 25.04
C PRO A 554 -1.50 -15.59 23.90
N LYS A 555 -0.55 -15.59 22.95
CA LYS A 555 -0.61 -14.80 21.73
C LYS A 555 -1.33 -15.56 20.62
N TYR A 556 -1.35 -16.88 20.71
CA TYR A 556 -1.95 -17.81 19.76
C TYR A 556 -2.86 -18.81 20.45
N ASP A 557 -3.78 -19.39 19.72
CA ASP A 557 -4.67 -20.43 20.25
C ASP A 557 -3.86 -21.62 20.80
N ASN A 558 -4.25 -22.09 21.98
CA ASN A 558 -3.60 -23.22 22.67
C ASN A 558 -4.24 -24.59 22.37
N SER A 559 -5.22 -24.68 21.47
CA SER A 559 -5.94 -25.91 21.17
C SER A 559 -5.13 -26.91 20.33
N ARG A 560 -4.20 -26.41 19.48
CA ARG A 560 -3.40 -27.20 18.56
C ARG A 560 -1.90 -27.04 18.82
N GLU A 561 -1.12 -28.08 18.55
CA GLU A 561 0.33 -28.04 18.78
C GLU A 561 1.02 -27.03 17.86
N GLU A 562 0.54 -26.85 16.64
CA GLU A 562 1.08 -25.89 15.67
C GLU A 562 1.02 -24.45 16.19
N THR A 563 0.01 -24.12 16.98
CA THR A 563 -0.17 -22.79 17.58
C THR A 563 0.38 -22.73 19.00
N ARG A 564 0.27 -23.81 19.79
CA ARG A 564 0.87 -23.90 21.13
C ARG A 564 2.38 -23.67 21.13
N ARG A 565 3.09 -24.24 20.14
CA ARG A 565 4.54 -24.04 20.02
C ARG A 565 4.93 -22.56 19.92
N LEU A 566 4.04 -21.71 19.36
CA LEU A 566 4.27 -20.28 19.21
C LEU A 566 4.03 -19.52 20.53
N ASN A 567 3.29 -20.10 21.48
CA ASN A 567 3.15 -19.56 22.82
C ASN A 567 4.37 -19.85 23.71
N ARG A 568 5.19 -20.84 23.38
CA ARG A 568 6.46 -21.13 24.06
C ARG A 568 7.53 -20.12 23.63
N ARG A 569 7.45 -18.90 24.16
CA ARG A 569 8.28 -17.79 23.72
C ARG A 569 8.76 -16.90 24.86
N ALA A 570 9.75 -16.09 24.58
CA ALA A 570 10.04 -14.87 25.33
C ALA A 570 9.94 -13.66 24.38
N ALA A 571 9.18 -12.66 24.78
CA ALA A 571 8.98 -11.43 24.02
C ALA A 571 9.84 -10.30 24.61
N LEU A 572 10.48 -9.52 23.74
CA LEU A 572 11.29 -8.36 24.13
C LEU A 572 10.47 -7.08 23.90
N VAL A 573 9.96 -6.49 24.97
CA VAL A 573 9.11 -5.30 24.94
C VAL A 573 9.96 -4.07 25.26
N VAL A 574 10.05 -3.18 24.30
CA VAL A 574 10.82 -1.93 24.42
C VAL A 574 10.07 -0.92 25.28
N ARG A 575 10.78 -0.26 26.19
CA ARG A 575 10.31 0.90 26.96
C ARG A 575 11.20 2.10 26.64
N LEU A 576 10.61 3.12 26.07
CA LEU A 576 11.22 4.45 25.98
C LEU A 576 10.90 5.19 27.29
N GLN A 577 11.91 5.75 27.92
CA GLN A 577 11.73 6.70 29.03
C GLN A 577 11.41 8.09 28.51
#